data_e563543f67e77206699ac529787d3b07
#
_entry.id   e563543f67e77206699ac529787d3b07
#
_cell.length_a   1.000
_cell.length_b   1.000
_cell.length_c   1.000
_cell.angle_alpha   90.00
_cell.angle_beta   90.00
_cell.angle_gamma   90.00
#
_symmetry.space_group_name_H-M   'P 1'
#
loop_
_entity.id
_entity.type
_entity.pdbx_description
1 polymer ?
#
loop_
_entity_poly.entity_id
_entity_poly.type
_entity_poly.pdbx_seq_one_letter_code
_entity_poly.pdbx_strand_id
1 'polypeptide(L)' 'MKEKLESLVTEMIDRRIYLDEALNEFEKKFIQSALTKTGGNQTKAAKVLGVHRNTLNRKVIQHKLNGH' A
#
# COMPACT_ATOMS: atom_id res chain seq x y z
N MET A 1 1.35 16.65 4.26
CA MET A 1 0.81 15.29 4.30
C MET A 1 -0.45 15.15 5.14
N LYS A 2 -0.46 15.80 6.31
CA LYS A 2 -1.62 15.72 7.20
C LYS A 2 -2.92 16.16 6.54
N GLU A 3 -2.89 17.29 5.86
CA GLU A 3 -4.08 17.86 5.24
C GLU A 3 -4.58 17.01 4.08
N LYS A 4 -3.66 16.47 3.29
CA LYS A 4 -4.02 15.60 2.17
C LYS A 4 -4.65 14.31 2.68
N LEU A 5 -4.10 13.75 3.75
CA LEU A 5 -4.64 12.54 4.36
C LEU A 5 -6.03 12.78 4.93
N GLU A 6 -6.21 13.87 5.65
CA GLU A 6 -7.52 14.20 6.23
C GLU A 6 -8.57 14.42 5.12
N SER A 7 -8.19 15.08 4.05
CA SER A 7 -9.09 15.32 2.92
C SER A 7 -9.49 13.99 2.27
N LEU A 8 -8.54 13.10 2.05
CA LEU A 8 -8.82 11.80 1.47
C LEU A 8 -9.73 10.96 2.37
N VAL A 9 -9.46 10.96 3.68
CA VAL A 9 -10.27 10.23 4.65
C VAL A 9 -11.70 10.72 4.63
N THR A 10 -11.90 12.05 4.64
CA THR A 10 -13.24 12.64 4.58
C THR A 10 -13.97 12.20 3.31
N GLU A 11 -13.30 12.25 2.16
CA GLU A 11 -13.89 11.82 0.89
C GLU A 11 -14.29 10.34 0.94
N MET A 12 -13.42 9.49 1.48
CA MET A 12 -13.70 8.06 1.57
C MET A 12 -14.89 7.76 2.48
N ILE A 13 -14.98 8.46 3.62
CA ILE A 13 -16.10 8.32 4.54
C ILE A 13 -17.42 8.76 3.87
N ASP A 14 -17.37 9.89 3.16
CA ASP A 14 -18.54 10.41 2.46
C ASP A 14 -19.03 9.46 1.37
N ARG A 15 -18.12 8.72 0.76
CA ARG A 15 -18.47 7.71 -0.23
C ARG A 15 -18.84 6.37 0.38
N ARG A 16 -18.91 6.30 1.71
CA ARG A 16 -19.29 5.10 2.46
C ARG A 16 -18.37 3.91 2.22
N ILE A 17 -17.07 4.18 2.12
CA ILE A 17 -16.06 3.12 2.03
C ILE A 17 -15.83 2.61 3.45
N TYR A 18 -15.93 1.29 3.63
CA TYR A 18 -15.74 0.68 4.94
C TYR A 18 -14.27 0.67 5.34
N LEU A 19 -14.03 0.60 6.64
CA LEU A 19 -12.67 0.68 7.19
C LEU A 19 -11.74 -0.37 6.60
N ASP A 20 -12.19 -1.62 6.52
CA ASP A 20 -11.36 -2.70 5.97
C ASP A 20 -11.03 -2.49 4.50
N GLU A 21 -11.98 -1.99 3.72
CA GLU A 21 -11.76 -1.66 2.32
C GLU A 21 -10.75 -0.52 2.18
N ALA A 22 -10.90 0.51 3.02
CA ALA A 22 -9.99 1.66 2.99
C ALA A 22 -8.56 1.25 3.33
N LEU A 23 -8.39 0.44 4.37
CA LEU A 23 -7.07 -0.04 4.78
C LEU A 23 -6.44 -0.93 3.71
N ASN A 24 -7.23 -1.79 3.11
CA ASN A 24 -6.77 -2.68 2.05
C ASN A 24 -6.29 -1.88 0.83
N GLU A 25 -7.05 -0.91 0.42
CA GLU A 25 -6.71 -0.07 -0.73
C GLU A 25 -5.48 0.79 -0.46
N PHE A 26 -5.39 1.37 0.74
CA PHE A 26 -4.24 2.16 1.15
C PHE A 26 -2.97 1.30 1.15
N GLU A 27 -3.03 0.12 1.77
CA GLU A 27 -1.88 -0.78 1.83
C GLU A 27 -1.42 -1.18 0.44
N LYS A 28 -2.35 -1.54 -0.43
CA LYS A 28 -2.05 -1.92 -1.81
C LYS A 28 -1.31 -0.79 -2.54
N LYS A 29 -1.82 0.43 -2.47
CA LYS A 29 -1.22 1.58 -3.14
C LYS A 29 0.14 1.92 -2.55
N PHE A 30 0.28 1.81 -1.24
CA PHE A 30 1.53 2.10 -0.56
C PHE A 30 2.63 1.14 -1.00
N ILE A 31 2.32 -0.16 -1.01
CA ILE A 31 3.26 -1.20 -1.44
C ILE A 31 3.58 -1.04 -2.93
N GLN A 32 2.57 -0.82 -3.75
CA GLN A 32 2.75 -0.65 -5.19
C GLN A 32 3.70 0.52 -5.49
N SER A 33 3.54 1.62 -4.77
CA SER A 33 4.40 2.79 -4.93
C SER A 33 5.85 2.47 -4.58
N ALA A 34 6.07 1.74 -3.49
CA ALA A 34 7.42 1.35 -3.09
C ALA A 34 8.06 0.40 -4.12
N LEU A 35 7.29 -0.53 -4.66
CA LEU A 35 7.79 -1.42 -5.71
C LEU A 35 8.14 -0.66 -6.98
N THR A 36 7.31 0.28 -7.38
CA THR A 36 7.58 1.11 -8.56
C THR A 36 8.87 1.89 -8.39
N LYS A 37 9.06 2.50 -7.22
CA LYS A 37 10.26 3.29 -6.95
C LYS A 37 11.54 2.48 -6.91
N THR A 38 11.44 1.21 -6.60
CA THR A 38 12.61 0.31 -6.52
C THR A 38 12.75 -0.60 -7.75
N GLY A 39 11.99 -0.33 -8.81
CA GLY A 39 12.07 -1.12 -10.03
C GLY A 39 11.65 -2.57 -9.87
N GLY A 40 10.73 -2.83 -8.95
CA GLY A 40 10.25 -4.19 -8.68
C GLY A 40 11.13 -4.98 -7.73
N ASN A 41 12.16 -4.35 -7.15
CA ASN A 41 13.07 -5.03 -6.24
C ASN A 41 12.44 -5.15 -4.85
N GLN A 42 11.98 -6.36 -4.51
CA GLN A 42 11.28 -6.60 -3.24
C GLN A 42 12.17 -6.39 -2.02
N THR A 43 13.45 -6.73 -2.10
CA THR A 43 14.36 -6.51 -0.98
C THR A 43 14.50 -5.02 -0.66
N LYS A 44 14.69 -4.20 -1.68
CA LYS A 44 14.77 -2.75 -1.51
C LYS A 44 13.44 -2.16 -1.08
N ALA A 45 12.35 -2.63 -1.66
CA ALA A 45 11.01 -2.16 -1.29
C ALA A 45 10.70 -2.44 0.17
N ALA A 46 11.08 -3.63 0.66
CA ALA A 46 10.88 -3.97 2.07
C ALA A 46 11.61 -3.00 3.00
N LYS A 47 12.82 -2.60 2.63
CA LYS A 47 13.57 -1.61 3.39
C LYS A 47 12.89 -0.25 3.39
N VAL A 48 12.39 0.18 2.24
CA VAL A 48 11.66 1.44 2.12
C VAL A 48 10.40 1.42 2.98
N LEU A 49 9.72 0.28 2.99
CA LEU A 49 8.46 0.12 3.74
C LEU A 49 8.68 -0.14 5.23
N GLY A 50 9.91 -0.44 5.65
CA GLY A 50 10.19 -0.74 7.04
C GLY A 50 9.66 -2.09 7.50
N VAL A 51 9.57 -3.07 6.60
CA VAL A 51 9.06 -4.40 6.93
C VAL A 51 10.06 -5.47 6.51
N HIS A 52 9.89 -6.67 7.05
CA HIS A 52 10.70 -7.82 6.64
C HIS A 52 10.29 -8.25 5.23
N ARG A 53 11.27 -8.75 4.45
CA ARG A 53 11.01 -9.20 3.08
C ARG A 53 9.92 -10.26 3.01
N ASN A 54 9.88 -11.18 3.96
CA ASN A 54 8.85 -12.22 3.97
C ASN A 54 7.45 -11.64 4.16
N THR A 55 7.33 -10.61 5.01
CA THR A 55 6.07 -9.90 5.21
C THR A 55 5.64 -9.22 3.91
N LEU A 56 6.59 -8.55 3.25
CA LEU A 56 6.28 -7.90 1.98
C LEU A 56 5.83 -8.92 0.93
N ASN A 57 6.52 -10.05 0.84
CA ASN A 57 6.18 -11.08 -0.15
C ASN A 57 4.74 -11.58 0.05
N ARG A 58 4.33 -11.82 1.28
CA ARG A 58 2.95 -12.23 1.57
C ARG A 58 1.95 -11.16 1.13
N LYS A 59 2.28 -9.91 1.36
CA LYS A 59 1.40 -8.80 0.99
C LYS A 59 1.33 -8.61 -0.52
N VAL A 60 2.44 -8.81 -1.20
CA VAL A 60 2.48 -8.75 -2.67
C VAL A 60 1.55 -9.81 -3.25
N ILE A 61 1.58 -11.01 -2.70
CA ILE A 61 0.69 -12.09 -3.13
C ILE A 61 -0.77 -11.76 -2.80
N GLN A 62 -1.02 -11.30 -1.57
CA GLN A 62 -2.36 -10.93 -1.10
C GLN A 62 -3.00 -9.88 -2.02
N HIS A 63 -2.24 -8.89 -2.43
CA HIS A 63 -2.74 -7.80 -3.27
C HIS A 63 -2.56 -8.05 -4.77
N LYS A 64 -2.03 -9.22 -5.13
CA LYS A 64 -1.82 -9.60 -6.54
C LYS A 64 -0.93 -8.61 -7.29
N LEU A 65 0.15 -8.21 -6.64
CA LEU A 65 1.10 -7.25 -7.20
C LEU A 65 2.32 -7.91 -7.84
N ASN A 66 2.32 -9.22 -7.97
CA ASN A 66 3.47 -9.99 -8.41
C ASN A 66 3.44 -10.37 -9.89
N GLY A 67 2.80 -9.61 -10.71
CA GLY A 67 2.62 -9.96 -12.12
C GLY A 67 3.31 -9.04 -13.11
N HIS A 68 4.27 -8.27 -12.68
CA HIS A 68 4.88 -7.27 -13.58
C HIS A 68 6.37 -7.26 -13.56
#